data_863684db33ed1d239f9ac3fd33d24e8f
#
_entry.id   863684db33ed1d239f9ac3fd33d24e8f
#
_cell.length_a   1.000
_cell.length_b   1.000
_cell.length_c   1.000
_cell.angle_alpha   90.00
_cell.angle_beta   90.00
_cell.angle_gamma   90.00
#
_symmetry.space_group_name_H-M   'P 1'
#
loop_
_entity.id
_entity.type
_entity.pdbx_description
1 polymer ?
#
loop_
_entity_poly.entity_id
_entity_poly.type
_entity_poly.pdbx_seq_one_letter_code
_entity_poly.pdbx_strand_id
1 'polypeptide(L)'
;MSEMLEKARKYEFTQGQQIKAEDRPAFHITPYVGWMNDPNGFSCYKGEYHLFYQYNPYNTHWDSMHWGHVVSKDLLHWDYLPAALAPDQDYDKVGCFSGSAIELEDGRQLLMYTAVDREILEDGTARDVQTQAVAVGDGKDYVKYDKNPVLTFKNLPEGASRVDFRDPKIWKEKDGNFYCVIGSRPADGSGQILLYRSKNGFEWEFVSTLAENKNRYGKMWECPDFFELDGKYVLLTSPQDMIPEGMEYHNGNGTLCIIGDLDSETHTLKEQSYQSVDYGIDCYAMQTLLAPDGRKIMIAWMQNWDTLAYRRNESKWFAQMSLPRELSVKNGRLYQVPVRELDSMRANKVEYRDVVIKDTRITLDQIEGRTVDLELVIRPVDKDKLYKKFELCFAENEKYHSTLRFRPDESVLKIDRSFSGSERAVVHQRECLVNGDCNELKLRVILDRFSAEIFINDGEQVMSAVILTEQDAKGISFAVNGAVRIDVVKYDLA
;
A
#
# COMPACT_ATOMS: atom_id res chain seq x y z
N MET A 1 3.00 25.86 17.39
CA MET A 1 3.15 24.40 17.56
C MET A 1 2.60 24.01 18.92
N SER A 2 1.80 22.96 19.00
CA SER A 2 1.24 22.48 20.27
C SER A 2 2.28 21.71 21.09
N GLU A 3 2.03 21.59 22.40
CA GLU A 3 2.89 20.80 23.30
C GLU A 3 2.95 19.31 22.89
N MET A 4 1.84 18.76 22.37
CA MET A 4 1.80 17.37 21.90
C MET A 4 2.67 17.16 20.67
N LEU A 5 2.60 18.05 19.69
CA LEU A 5 3.43 17.96 18.49
C LEU A 5 4.92 18.18 18.83
N GLU A 6 5.24 19.11 19.72
CA GLU A 6 6.61 19.33 20.19
C GLU A 6 7.17 18.09 20.90
N LYS A 7 6.36 17.47 21.78
CA LYS A 7 6.71 16.24 22.48
C LYS A 7 6.97 15.08 21.50
N ALA A 8 6.11 14.90 20.49
CA ALA A 8 6.28 13.89 19.47
C ALA A 8 7.59 14.08 18.68
N ARG A 9 7.83 15.30 18.18
CA ARG A 9 9.05 15.66 17.46
C ARG A 9 10.33 15.44 18.26
N LYS A 10 10.31 15.83 19.54
CA LYS A 10 11.45 15.60 20.45
C LYS A 10 11.71 14.11 20.67
N TYR A 11 10.63 13.34 20.88
CA TYR A 11 10.73 11.90 21.12
C TYR A 11 11.29 11.18 19.88
N GLU A 12 10.68 11.40 18.70
CA GLU A 12 11.11 10.76 17.47
C GLU A 12 12.57 11.08 17.12
N PHE A 13 12.99 12.34 17.26
CA PHE A 13 14.38 12.75 17.05
C PHE A 13 15.33 12.00 17.98
N THR A 14 15.02 11.94 19.27
CA THR A 14 15.89 11.32 20.27
C THR A 14 15.97 9.79 20.10
N GLN A 15 14.85 9.13 19.78
CA GLN A 15 14.80 7.67 19.70
C GLN A 15 15.16 7.16 18.29
N GLY A 16 14.73 7.86 17.24
CA GLY A 16 14.98 7.46 15.86
C GLY A 16 16.48 7.42 15.48
N GLN A 17 17.27 8.36 16.02
CA GLN A 17 18.72 8.38 15.84
C GLN A 17 19.45 7.14 16.38
N GLN A 18 18.82 6.39 17.29
CA GLN A 18 19.40 5.18 17.86
C GLN A 18 19.21 3.95 16.97
N ILE A 19 18.39 4.04 15.92
CA ILE A 19 18.13 2.92 15.00
C ILE A 19 19.19 2.95 13.91
N LYS A 20 19.95 1.88 13.82
CA LYS A 20 21.02 1.76 12.82
C LYS A 20 20.44 1.57 11.42
N ALA A 21 21.17 2.00 10.40
CA ALA A 21 20.77 1.85 9.00
C ALA A 21 20.59 0.37 8.59
N GLU A 22 21.41 -0.52 9.14
CA GLU A 22 21.32 -1.97 8.89
C GLU A 22 20.04 -2.62 9.47
N ASP A 23 19.42 -1.98 10.48
CA ASP A 23 18.15 -2.42 11.08
C ASP A 23 16.92 -1.93 10.31
N ARG A 24 17.10 -1.18 9.22
CA ARG A 24 16.05 -0.70 8.33
C ARG A 24 16.12 -1.38 6.97
N PRO A 25 15.03 -1.39 6.18
CA PRO A 25 15.08 -1.67 4.76
C PRO A 25 16.14 -0.80 4.07
N ALA A 26 16.63 -1.23 2.90
CA ALA A 26 17.60 -0.46 2.14
C ALA A 26 16.93 0.73 1.41
N PHE A 27 15.71 0.53 0.92
CA PHE A 27 14.98 1.54 0.11
C PHE A 27 13.46 1.61 0.40
N HIS A 28 12.90 0.74 1.24
CA HIS A 28 11.51 0.90 1.69
C HIS A 28 11.42 1.86 2.88
N ILE A 29 10.33 2.62 2.93
CA ILE A 29 10.08 3.59 4.00
C ILE A 29 9.58 2.86 5.25
N THR A 30 10.15 3.20 6.39
CA THR A 30 9.68 2.80 7.72
C THR A 30 9.30 4.05 8.52
N PRO A 31 8.60 3.95 9.65
CA PRO A 31 8.53 5.11 10.56
C PRO A 31 9.93 5.44 11.08
N TYR A 32 10.16 6.72 11.39
CA TYR A 32 11.46 7.11 11.98
C TYR A 32 11.72 6.36 13.30
N VAL A 33 10.66 6.14 14.09
CA VAL A 33 10.60 5.25 15.27
C VAL A 33 9.13 4.90 15.52
N GLY A 34 8.85 3.82 16.20
CA GLY A 34 7.48 3.46 16.61
C GLY A 34 6.67 2.77 15.52
N TRP A 35 5.41 3.14 15.38
CA TRP A 35 4.41 2.51 14.53
C TRP A 35 4.13 3.30 13.25
N MET A 36 3.89 2.61 12.15
CA MET A 36 3.36 3.14 10.90
C MET A 36 2.21 2.26 10.38
N ASN A 37 1.17 2.88 9.83
CA ASN A 37 0.21 2.22 8.95
C ASN A 37 -0.02 3.06 7.70
N ASP A 38 -1.23 3.40 7.33
CA ASP A 38 -1.63 3.98 6.03
C ASP A 38 -0.72 5.09 5.52
N PRO A 39 -0.35 5.08 4.24
CA PRO A 39 0.20 6.25 3.57
C PRO A 39 -0.84 7.36 3.49
N ASN A 40 -0.42 8.58 3.76
CA ASN A 40 -1.25 9.78 3.78
C ASN A 40 -0.59 10.87 2.96
N GLY A 41 -1.38 11.75 2.38
CA GLY A 41 -0.89 12.96 1.75
C GLY A 41 0.18 12.72 0.67
N PHE A 42 0.18 11.56 0.01
CA PHE A 42 1.12 11.25 -1.05
C PHE A 42 0.91 12.21 -2.22
N SER A 43 1.83 13.13 -2.40
CA SER A 43 1.68 14.29 -3.29
C SER A 43 3.03 14.80 -3.81
N CYS A 44 3.00 15.55 -4.91
CA CYS A 44 4.15 16.34 -5.34
C CYS A 44 3.92 17.80 -4.92
N TYR A 45 4.87 18.38 -4.22
CA TYR A 45 4.79 19.75 -3.73
C TYR A 45 6.16 20.42 -3.82
N LYS A 46 6.22 21.61 -4.46
CA LYS A 46 7.46 22.38 -4.70
C LYS A 46 8.60 21.56 -5.31
N GLY A 47 8.27 20.59 -6.17
CA GLY A 47 9.25 19.77 -6.88
C GLY A 47 9.82 18.59 -6.07
N GLU A 48 9.26 18.30 -4.92
CA GLU A 48 9.59 17.13 -4.11
C GLU A 48 8.36 16.26 -3.92
N TYR A 49 8.55 14.94 -3.79
CA TYR A 49 7.51 14.00 -3.40
C TYR A 49 7.38 14.00 -1.89
N HIS A 50 6.19 14.25 -1.40
CA HIS A 50 5.85 14.21 0.02
C HIS A 50 5.02 12.97 0.30
N LEU A 51 5.37 12.24 1.34
CA LEU A 51 4.58 11.16 1.89
C LEU A 51 4.43 11.38 3.39
N PHE A 52 3.20 11.42 3.84
CA PHE A 52 2.85 11.35 5.25
C PHE A 52 2.37 9.92 5.54
N TYR A 53 2.27 9.59 6.81
CA TYR A 53 1.76 8.28 7.21
C TYR A 53 1.15 8.33 8.61
N GLN A 54 0.21 7.45 8.85
CA GLN A 54 -0.33 7.19 10.19
C GLN A 54 0.81 6.81 11.12
N TYR A 55 0.93 7.48 12.26
CA TYR A 55 2.15 7.43 13.05
C TYR A 55 1.89 7.46 14.55
N ASN A 56 2.42 6.46 15.27
CA ASN A 56 2.60 6.55 16.71
C ASN A 56 4.11 6.54 17.02
N PRO A 57 4.72 7.67 17.41
CA PRO A 57 6.16 7.73 17.67
C PRO A 57 6.58 6.96 18.94
N TYR A 58 5.69 6.74 19.89
CA TYR A 58 6.05 6.35 21.25
C TYR A 58 6.26 4.85 21.44
N ASN A 59 5.62 4.02 20.62
CA ASN A 59 5.76 2.57 20.67
C ASN A 59 5.37 1.91 19.33
N THR A 60 5.60 0.62 19.19
CA THR A 60 5.36 -0.15 17.95
C THR A 60 3.93 -0.74 17.87
N HIS A 61 2.93 -0.06 18.44
CA HIS A 61 1.53 -0.46 18.40
C HIS A 61 0.68 0.71 17.90
N TRP A 62 -0.49 0.38 17.35
CA TRP A 62 -1.47 1.37 16.98
C TRP A 62 -2.03 2.04 18.24
N ASP A 63 -1.88 3.35 18.33
CA ASP A 63 -2.36 4.20 19.41
C ASP A 63 -2.10 5.66 19.06
N SER A 64 -2.82 6.63 19.63
CA SER A 64 -2.54 8.07 19.58
C SER A 64 -2.01 8.57 18.22
N MET A 65 -2.82 8.41 17.14
CA MET A 65 -2.37 8.66 15.77
C MET A 65 -1.97 10.10 15.50
N HIS A 66 -0.72 10.24 15.11
CA HIS A 66 -0.09 11.43 14.54
C HIS A 66 0.06 11.24 13.02
N TRP A 67 0.60 12.21 12.32
CA TRP A 67 1.13 12.06 10.98
C TRP A 67 2.66 12.20 11.01
N GLY A 68 3.38 11.12 10.64
CA GLY A 68 4.79 11.17 10.29
C GLY A 68 4.97 11.73 8.88
N HIS A 69 6.20 12.11 8.51
CA HIS A 69 6.46 12.79 7.25
C HIS A 69 7.82 12.43 6.68
N VAL A 70 7.87 12.12 5.39
CA VAL A 70 9.10 11.97 4.61
C VAL A 70 8.98 12.66 3.27
N VAL A 71 10.13 13.03 2.70
CA VAL A 71 10.22 13.67 1.38
C VAL A 71 11.27 12.99 0.51
N SER A 72 11.07 13.04 -0.80
CA SER A 72 11.99 12.46 -1.79
C SER A 72 12.02 13.27 -3.07
N LYS A 73 13.14 13.19 -3.79
CA LYS A 73 13.27 13.75 -5.14
C LYS A 73 13.14 12.71 -6.24
N ASP A 74 13.23 11.43 -5.88
CA ASP A 74 13.31 10.31 -6.82
C ASP A 74 12.43 9.10 -6.45
N LEU A 75 11.56 9.22 -5.43
CA LEU A 75 10.67 8.16 -4.95
C LEU A 75 11.38 6.96 -4.26
N LEU A 76 12.71 6.96 -4.16
CA LEU A 76 13.49 5.86 -3.60
C LEU A 76 14.32 6.28 -2.39
N HIS A 77 14.91 7.47 -2.45
CA HIS A 77 15.68 8.04 -1.35
C HIS A 77 14.80 9.03 -0.58
N TRP A 78 14.50 8.71 0.66
CA TRP A 78 13.56 9.45 1.49
C TRP A 78 14.23 10.06 2.71
N ASP A 79 14.06 11.36 2.87
CA ASP A 79 14.51 12.12 4.03
C ASP A 79 13.35 12.26 5.03
N TYR A 80 13.62 11.96 6.30
CA TYR A 80 12.64 12.16 7.37
C TYR A 80 12.51 13.63 7.73
N LEU A 81 11.29 14.13 7.71
CA LEU A 81 10.91 15.41 8.29
C LEU A 81 10.23 15.20 9.65
N PRO A 82 10.17 16.25 10.50
CA PRO A 82 9.46 16.16 11.77
C PRO A 82 7.98 15.83 11.56
N ALA A 83 7.37 15.12 12.52
CA ALA A 83 5.94 14.83 12.51
C ALA A 83 5.10 16.07 12.16
N ALA A 84 4.16 15.90 11.23
CA ALA A 84 3.37 17.03 10.69
C ALA A 84 2.18 17.37 11.56
N LEU A 85 1.47 16.36 12.10
CA LEU A 85 0.24 16.54 12.90
C LEU A 85 0.32 15.72 14.19
N ALA A 86 -0.30 16.24 15.24
CA ALA A 86 -0.57 15.55 16.51
C ALA A 86 -2.06 15.69 16.86
N PRO A 87 -2.66 14.75 17.64
CA PRO A 87 -4.05 14.84 18.07
C PRO A 87 -4.21 15.83 19.25
N ASP A 88 -4.18 17.12 18.96
CA ASP A 88 -4.03 18.21 19.92
C ASP A 88 -5.22 19.18 19.98
N GLN A 89 -6.32 18.83 19.30
CA GLN A 89 -7.56 19.62 19.28
C GLN A 89 -8.72 18.83 19.87
N ASP A 90 -9.77 19.53 20.32
CA ASP A 90 -10.95 18.89 20.91
C ASP A 90 -11.66 17.92 19.95
N TYR A 91 -11.58 18.18 18.64
CA TYR A 91 -12.21 17.36 17.61
C TYR A 91 -11.34 16.19 17.12
N ASP A 92 -10.07 16.06 17.56
CA ASP A 92 -9.17 15.00 17.15
C ASP A 92 -8.41 14.32 18.30
N LYS A 93 -8.94 14.35 19.50
CA LYS A 93 -8.29 13.80 20.71
C LYS A 93 -7.93 12.33 20.63
N VAL A 94 -8.68 11.54 19.85
CA VAL A 94 -8.42 10.11 19.63
C VAL A 94 -7.32 9.93 18.59
N GLY A 95 -7.29 10.76 17.55
CA GLY A 95 -6.25 10.68 16.54
C GLY A 95 -6.50 11.57 15.32
N CYS A 96 -5.39 11.91 14.65
CA CYS A 96 -5.37 12.38 13.27
C CYS A 96 -5.30 11.16 12.36
N PHE A 97 -6.47 10.66 11.90
CA PHE A 97 -6.53 9.46 11.06
C PHE A 97 -6.22 9.80 9.61
N SER A 98 -6.37 8.81 8.72
CA SER A 98 -5.91 8.89 7.33
C SER A 98 -6.54 10.03 6.54
N GLY A 99 -5.83 10.44 5.50
CA GLY A 99 -6.22 11.52 4.61
C GLY A 99 -5.18 11.79 3.52
N SER A 100 -5.29 12.94 2.87
CA SER A 100 -4.51 13.29 1.70
C SER A 100 -4.01 14.73 1.71
N ALA A 101 -3.21 15.11 0.72
CA ALA A 101 -2.63 16.43 0.58
C ALA A 101 -2.79 16.98 -0.84
N ILE A 102 -2.87 18.31 -0.95
CA ILE A 102 -2.89 19.02 -2.23
C ILE A 102 -2.26 20.41 -2.11
N GLU A 103 -1.71 20.93 -3.20
CA GLU A 103 -1.27 22.31 -3.30
C GLU A 103 -2.46 23.24 -3.57
N LEU A 104 -2.57 24.31 -2.79
CA LEU A 104 -3.54 25.39 -2.96
C LEU A 104 -3.04 26.41 -4.01
N GLU A 105 -3.93 27.27 -4.52
CA GLU A 105 -3.59 28.30 -5.48
C GLU A 105 -2.59 29.33 -4.98
N ASP A 106 -2.52 29.54 -3.68
CA ASP A 106 -1.57 30.46 -3.05
C ASP A 106 -0.19 29.81 -2.79
N GLY A 107 0.02 28.57 -3.26
CA GLY A 107 1.27 27.84 -3.15
C GLY A 107 1.52 27.19 -1.79
N ARG A 108 0.54 27.21 -0.87
CA ARG A 108 0.60 26.43 0.36
C ARG A 108 0.12 24.99 0.12
N GLN A 109 0.57 24.08 0.96
CA GLN A 109 0.09 22.69 0.96
C GLN A 109 -1.05 22.56 1.99
N LEU A 110 -2.17 22.00 1.55
CA LEU A 110 -3.30 21.64 2.41
C LEU A 110 -3.25 20.14 2.68
N LEU A 111 -3.30 19.77 3.94
CA LEU A 111 -3.54 18.41 4.42
C LEU A 111 -5.01 18.31 4.82
N MET A 112 -5.73 17.33 4.30
CA MET A 112 -7.08 16.99 4.74
C MET A 112 -7.05 15.61 5.38
N TYR A 113 -7.53 15.50 6.63
CA TYR A 113 -7.43 14.28 7.42
C TYR A 113 -8.72 13.99 8.17
N THR A 114 -8.91 12.75 8.57
CA THR A 114 -10.00 12.36 9.45
C THR A 114 -9.65 12.67 10.88
N ALA A 115 -10.37 13.61 11.47
CA ALA A 115 -10.26 13.97 12.87
C ALA A 115 -11.21 13.06 13.68
N VAL A 116 -10.69 12.38 14.69
CA VAL A 116 -11.48 11.45 15.51
C VAL A 116 -11.52 11.93 16.94
N ASP A 117 -12.75 12.11 17.43
CA ASP A 117 -13.06 12.37 18.85
C ASP A 117 -13.96 11.24 19.39
N ARG A 118 -14.19 11.27 20.69
CA ARG A 118 -15.01 10.26 21.39
C ARG A 118 -16.16 10.90 22.12
N GLU A 119 -17.36 10.53 21.72
CA GLU A 119 -18.60 10.92 22.38
C GLU A 119 -18.99 9.87 23.42
N ILE A 120 -19.38 10.32 24.62
CA ILE A 120 -19.96 9.46 25.65
C ILE A 120 -21.49 9.57 25.54
N LEU A 121 -22.14 8.43 25.28
CA LEU A 121 -23.58 8.36 25.15
C LEU A 121 -24.27 8.36 26.53
N GLU A 122 -25.60 8.60 26.56
CA GLU A 122 -26.40 8.65 27.79
C GLU A 122 -26.34 7.35 28.62
N ASP A 123 -26.14 6.22 27.96
CA ASP A 123 -25.98 4.89 28.60
C ASP A 123 -24.56 4.63 29.14
N GLY A 124 -23.65 5.62 29.00
CA GLY A 124 -22.25 5.52 29.43
C GLY A 124 -21.32 4.80 28.44
N THR A 125 -21.84 4.32 27.31
CA THR A 125 -20.97 3.75 26.26
C THR A 125 -20.23 4.84 25.49
N ALA A 126 -19.04 4.52 25.00
CA ALA A 126 -18.23 5.43 24.17
C ALA A 126 -18.41 5.11 22.69
N ARG A 127 -18.50 6.14 21.86
CA ARG A 127 -18.57 6.06 20.42
C ARG A 127 -17.58 7.02 19.79
N ASP A 128 -16.76 6.53 18.85
CA ASP A 128 -15.91 7.40 18.04
C ASP A 128 -16.77 8.21 17.06
N VAL A 129 -16.42 9.48 16.89
CA VAL A 129 -17.06 10.40 15.94
C VAL A 129 -16.00 10.85 14.95
N GLN A 130 -16.24 10.60 13.67
CA GLN A 130 -15.33 10.91 12.58
C GLN A 130 -15.81 12.14 11.81
N THR A 131 -14.92 13.10 11.67
CA THR A 131 -15.13 14.36 10.92
C THR A 131 -13.90 14.61 10.05
N GLN A 132 -14.01 15.52 9.05
CA GLN A 132 -12.83 15.87 8.27
C GLN A 132 -12.32 17.23 8.70
N ALA A 133 -11.01 17.32 8.92
CA ALA A 133 -10.31 18.54 9.29
C ALA A 133 -9.18 18.83 8.31
N VAL A 134 -8.74 20.08 8.26
CA VAL A 134 -7.66 20.52 7.39
C VAL A 134 -6.56 21.24 8.17
N ALA A 135 -5.34 21.09 7.70
CA ALA A 135 -4.19 21.87 8.13
C ALA A 135 -3.47 22.43 6.91
N VAL A 136 -2.89 23.61 7.03
CA VAL A 136 -2.23 24.30 5.91
C VAL A 136 -0.80 24.62 6.30
N GLY A 137 0.14 24.39 5.40
CA GLY A 137 1.55 24.59 5.67
C GLY A 137 2.41 24.84 4.43
N ASP A 138 3.72 24.80 4.66
CA ASP A 138 4.75 25.15 3.67
C ASP A 138 5.52 23.93 3.12
N GLY A 139 5.10 22.72 3.49
CA GLY A 139 5.75 21.46 3.19
C GLY A 139 6.55 20.90 4.36
N LYS A 140 6.64 21.59 5.49
CA LYS A 140 7.32 21.15 6.69
C LYS A 140 6.53 21.38 7.96
N ASP A 141 6.00 22.60 8.14
CA ASP A 141 5.21 22.96 9.28
C ASP A 141 3.78 23.29 8.87
N TYR A 142 2.81 22.80 9.66
CA TYR A 142 1.39 22.89 9.36
C TYR A 142 0.63 23.50 10.54
N VAL A 143 -0.39 24.29 10.20
CA VAL A 143 -1.30 24.89 11.16
C VAL A 143 -2.71 24.41 10.87
N LYS A 144 -3.37 23.82 11.85
CA LYS A 144 -4.76 23.40 11.76
C LYS A 144 -5.67 24.60 11.58
N TYR A 145 -6.65 24.47 10.68
CA TYR A 145 -7.58 25.54 10.37
C TYR A 145 -8.47 25.86 11.57
N ASP A 146 -8.66 27.13 11.85
CA ASP A 146 -9.39 27.62 13.04
C ASP A 146 -10.90 27.31 13.02
N LYS A 147 -11.47 27.02 11.82
CA LYS A 147 -12.87 26.63 11.67
C LYS A 147 -13.06 25.13 11.43
N ASN A 148 -12.09 24.31 11.80
CA ASN A 148 -12.25 22.86 11.77
C ASN A 148 -13.34 22.39 12.76
N PRO A 149 -14.01 21.25 12.48
CA PRO A 149 -13.90 20.43 11.27
C PRO A 149 -14.66 21.02 10.08
N VAL A 150 -14.13 20.79 8.84
CA VAL A 150 -14.71 21.31 7.60
C VAL A 150 -15.83 20.42 7.02
N LEU A 151 -15.87 19.13 7.38
CA LEU A 151 -16.95 18.20 7.09
C LEU A 151 -17.35 17.45 8.37
N THR A 152 -18.65 17.43 8.64
CA THR A 152 -19.23 16.78 9.82
C THR A 152 -20.41 15.90 9.44
N PHE A 153 -21.06 15.29 10.42
CA PHE A 153 -22.29 14.52 10.18
C PHE A 153 -23.41 15.35 9.51
N LYS A 154 -23.37 16.68 9.53
CA LYS A 154 -24.34 17.55 8.85
C LYS A 154 -24.19 17.53 7.33
N ASN A 155 -23.05 17.08 6.85
CA ASN A 155 -22.72 16.97 5.42
C ASN A 155 -22.97 15.55 4.88
N LEU A 156 -23.35 14.59 5.73
CA LEU A 156 -23.63 13.22 5.32
C LEU A 156 -25.00 13.13 4.63
N PRO A 157 -25.15 12.27 3.61
CA PRO A 157 -26.46 11.91 3.09
C PRO A 157 -27.29 11.19 4.15
N GLU A 158 -28.61 11.21 3.97
CA GLU A 158 -29.55 10.55 4.89
C GLU A 158 -29.21 9.06 5.07
N GLY A 159 -29.21 8.59 6.32
CA GLY A 159 -28.90 7.20 6.67
C GLY A 159 -27.43 6.82 6.73
N ALA A 160 -26.51 7.72 6.42
CA ALA A 160 -25.07 7.42 6.53
C ALA A 160 -24.58 7.40 7.99
N SER A 161 -23.58 6.56 8.26
CA SER A 161 -22.98 6.37 9.58
C SER A 161 -22.18 7.61 10.04
N ARG A 162 -22.31 7.98 11.31
CA ARG A 162 -21.48 9.02 11.94
C ARG A 162 -20.16 8.46 12.45
N VAL A 163 -20.05 7.15 12.58
CA VAL A 163 -18.87 6.44 13.09
C VAL A 163 -17.91 6.09 11.96
N ASP A 164 -18.45 5.84 10.78
CA ASP A 164 -17.68 5.48 9.59
C ASP A 164 -17.82 6.60 8.55
N PHE A 165 -16.93 7.59 8.64
CA PHE A 165 -16.84 8.73 7.73
C PHE A 165 -15.39 9.19 7.70
N ARG A 166 -14.53 8.52 6.90
CA ARG A 166 -13.07 8.70 6.99
C ARG A 166 -12.32 8.56 5.68
N ASP A 167 -11.04 8.89 5.75
CA ASP A 167 -10.02 8.70 4.72
C ASP A 167 -10.25 9.59 3.49
N PRO A 168 -10.29 10.94 3.64
CA PRO A 168 -10.54 11.84 2.53
C PRO A 168 -9.38 11.82 1.53
N LYS A 169 -9.70 11.57 0.25
CA LYS A 169 -8.77 11.75 -0.87
C LYS A 169 -9.21 12.94 -1.71
N ILE A 170 -8.40 14.00 -1.68
CA ILE A 170 -8.64 15.26 -2.38
C ILE A 170 -7.84 15.35 -3.68
N TRP A 171 -8.42 15.91 -4.71
CA TRP A 171 -7.75 16.29 -5.95
C TRP A 171 -8.37 17.56 -6.54
N LYS A 172 -7.70 18.15 -7.51
CA LYS A 172 -8.20 19.32 -8.26
C LYS A 172 -8.50 18.91 -9.69
N GLU A 173 -9.70 19.25 -10.17
CA GLU A 173 -10.12 18.97 -11.53
C GLU A 173 -9.82 20.14 -12.47
N LYS A 174 -9.93 19.86 -13.77
CA LYS A 174 -9.73 20.84 -14.86
C LYS A 174 -10.73 21.99 -14.82
N ASP A 175 -11.89 21.81 -14.17
CA ASP A 175 -12.90 22.85 -13.95
C ASP A 175 -12.50 23.86 -12.84
N GLY A 176 -11.35 23.64 -12.20
CA GLY A 176 -10.80 24.48 -11.14
C GLY A 176 -11.33 24.16 -9.75
N ASN A 177 -12.31 23.27 -9.61
CA ASN A 177 -12.83 22.84 -8.32
C ASN A 177 -11.95 21.75 -7.69
N PHE A 178 -11.99 21.70 -6.38
CA PHE A 178 -11.49 20.56 -5.60
C PHE A 178 -12.61 19.53 -5.46
N TYR A 179 -12.24 18.27 -5.59
CA TYR A 179 -13.09 17.12 -5.31
C TYR A 179 -12.48 16.27 -4.22
N CYS A 180 -13.32 15.55 -3.50
CA CYS A 180 -12.88 14.66 -2.44
C CYS A 180 -13.78 13.42 -2.39
N VAL A 181 -13.17 12.24 -2.38
CA VAL A 181 -13.86 10.99 -2.03
C VAL A 181 -13.58 10.62 -0.59
N ILE A 182 -14.61 10.10 0.10
CA ILE A 182 -14.54 9.73 1.52
C ILE A 182 -15.24 8.39 1.71
N GLY A 183 -14.63 7.49 2.46
CA GLY A 183 -15.24 6.23 2.85
C GLY A 183 -16.36 6.44 3.86
N SER A 184 -17.48 5.74 3.68
CA SER A 184 -18.65 5.80 4.56
C SER A 184 -19.40 4.47 4.57
N ARG A 185 -20.42 4.38 5.42
CA ARG A 185 -21.33 3.24 5.48
C ARG A 185 -22.77 3.74 5.58
N PRO A 186 -23.71 3.22 4.78
CA PRO A 186 -25.13 3.39 4.99
C PRO A 186 -25.66 2.49 6.13
N ALA A 187 -26.97 2.55 6.40
CA ALA A 187 -27.62 1.83 7.50
C ALA A 187 -27.53 0.29 7.39
N ASP A 188 -27.37 -0.27 6.18
CA ASP A 188 -27.19 -1.71 5.96
C ASP A 188 -25.80 -2.24 6.35
N GLY A 189 -24.88 -1.33 6.70
CA GLY A 189 -23.52 -1.63 7.15
C GLY A 189 -22.52 -1.95 6.04
N SER A 190 -22.90 -1.85 4.75
CA SER A 190 -21.98 -2.00 3.62
C SER A 190 -21.14 -0.76 3.42
N GLY A 191 -19.98 -0.89 2.76
CA GLY A 191 -19.15 0.26 2.39
C GLY A 191 -19.79 1.07 1.27
N GLN A 192 -19.56 2.37 1.29
CA GLN A 192 -19.85 3.30 0.18
C GLN A 192 -18.81 4.38 0.10
N ILE A 193 -18.67 4.98 -1.07
CA ILE A 193 -17.77 6.11 -1.30
C ILE A 193 -18.60 7.35 -1.63
N LEU A 194 -18.45 8.38 -0.80
CA LEU A 194 -19.13 9.66 -0.96
C LEU A 194 -18.22 10.63 -1.72
N LEU A 195 -18.79 11.38 -2.65
CA LEU A 195 -18.12 12.42 -3.43
C LEU A 195 -18.55 13.80 -2.96
N TYR A 196 -17.57 14.63 -2.66
CA TYR A 196 -17.75 16.04 -2.29
C TYR A 196 -17.02 16.96 -3.29
N ARG A 197 -17.47 18.21 -3.35
CA ARG A 197 -16.86 19.27 -4.16
C ARG A 197 -16.65 20.54 -3.35
N SER A 198 -15.58 21.27 -3.64
CA SER A 198 -15.24 22.56 -3.01
C SER A 198 -14.60 23.52 -4.02
N LYS A 199 -14.82 24.82 -3.83
CA LYS A 199 -14.14 25.86 -4.61
C LYS A 199 -12.80 26.28 -4.03
N ASN A 200 -12.58 26.01 -2.73
CA ASN A 200 -11.45 26.58 -1.98
C ASN A 200 -10.71 25.56 -1.08
N GLY A 201 -11.19 24.30 -1.01
CA GLY A 201 -10.64 23.26 -0.15
C GLY A 201 -11.10 23.32 1.31
N PHE A 202 -11.92 24.30 1.70
CA PHE A 202 -12.38 24.51 3.07
C PHE A 202 -13.91 24.38 3.24
N GLU A 203 -14.66 24.72 2.22
CA GLU A 203 -16.13 24.64 2.20
C GLU A 203 -16.56 23.59 1.21
N TRP A 204 -17.25 22.55 1.69
CA TRP A 204 -17.55 21.34 0.91
C TRP A 204 -19.04 21.11 0.77
N GLU A 205 -19.48 20.73 -0.42
CA GLU A 205 -20.84 20.28 -0.72
C GLU A 205 -20.86 18.83 -1.15
N PHE A 206 -21.86 18.09 -0.72
CA PHE A 206 -22.10 16.71 -1.15
C PHE A 206 -22.54 16.71 -2.62
N VAL A 207 -21.95 15.83 -3.42
CA VAL A 207 -22.26 15.69 -4.86
C VAL A 207 -23.08 14.41 -5.08
N SER A 208 -22.53 13.25 -4.70
CA SER A 208 -23.16 11.95 -4.94
C SER A 208 -22.60 10.86 -4.04
N THR A 209 -23.28 9.73 -3.99
CA THR A 209 -22.64 8.45 -3.62
C THR A 209 -22.00 7.89 -4.89
N LEU A 210 -20.67 8.00 -4.97
CA LEU A 210 -19.88 7.62 -6.16
C LEU A 210 -19.97 6.13 -6.47
N ALA A 211 -19.87 5.29 -5.42
CA ALA A 211 -19.91 3.83 -5.51
C ALA A 211 -20.49 3.21 -4.22
N GLU A 212 -21.12 2.05 -4.36
CA GLU A 212 -21.77 1.31 -3.26
C GLU A 212 -21.39 -0.15 -3.29
N ASN A 213 -20.96 -0.69 -2.16
CA ASN A 213 -20.56 -2.10 -2.01
C ASN A 213 -21.74 -3.09 -2.07
N LYS A 214 -22.90 -2.71 -1.52
CA LYS A 214 -24.07 -3.60 -1.42
C LYS A 214 -23.75 -4.97 -0.80
N ASN A 215 -22.83 -4.98 0.18
CA ASN A 215 -22.33 -6.17 0.89
C ASN A 215 -21.65 -7.23 -0.01
N ARG A 216 -21.15 -6.87 -1.19
CA ARG A 216 -20.46 -7.78 -2.10
C ARG A 216 -18.98 -7.97 -1.75
N TYR A 217 -18.27 -6.88 -1.47
CA TYR A 217 -16.83 -6.88 -1.22
C TYR A 217 -16.52 -6.34 0.18
N GLY A 218 -16.59 -7.21 1.18
CA GLY A 218 -16.34 -6.85 2.57
C GLY A 218 -17.36 -5.90 3.17
N LYS A 219 -16.96 -5.19 4.21
CA LYS A 219 -17.80 -4.22 4.95
C LYS A 219 -17.40 -2.78 4.64
N MET A 220 -16.67 -2.13 5.55
CA MET A 220 -16.17 -0.78 5.32
C MET A 220 -15.16 -0.77 4.18
N TRP A 221 -15.24 0.23 3.32
CA TRP A 221 -14.27 0.52 2.29
C TRP A 221 -13.38 1.67 2.74
N GLU A 222 -12.21 1.35 3.30
CA GLU A 222 -11.24 2.30 3.80
C GLU A 222 -10.33 2.85 2.69
N CYS A 223 -9.73 4.00 2.93
CA CYS A 223 -8.70 4.62 2.10
C CYS A 223 -9.07 4.69 0.62
N PRO A 224 -10.23 5.27 0.25
CA PRO A 224 -10.60 5.39 -1.15
C PRO A 224 -9.63 6.32 -1.88
N ASP A 225 -9.23 5.93 -3.11
CA ASP A 225 -8.47 6.75 -4.03
C ASP A 225 -9.10 6.67 -5.42
N PHE A 226 -9.49 7.81 -5.99
CA PHE A 226 -10.26 7.88 -7.23
C PHE A 226 -9.58 8.79 -8.25
N PHE A 227 -9.37 8.28 -9.46
CA PHE A 227 -8.65 9.00 -10.52
C PHE A 227 -8.95 8.47 -11.91
N GLU A 228 -8.69 9.31 -12.92
CA GLU A 228 -8.68 8.91 -14.33
C GLU A 228 -7.31 8.32 -14.70
N LEU A 229 -7.30 7.20 -15.45
CA LEU A 229 -6.09 6.55 -15.95
C LEU A 229 -6.39 5.81 -17.27
N ASP A 230 -5.64 6.11 -18.33
CA ASP A 230 -5.75 5.48 -19.65
C ASP A 230 -7.19 5.48 -20.20
N GLY A 231 -7.94 6.57 -19.97
CA GLY A 231 -9.31 6.77 -20.45
C GLY A 231 -10.37 6.00 -19.67
N LYS A 232 -10.05 5.51 -18.48
CA LYS A 232 -10.97 4.91 -17.52
C LYS A 232 -10.85 5.59 -16.16
N TYR A 233 -11.91 5.48 -15.36
CA TYR A 233 -11.85 5.84 -13.95
C TYR A 233 -11.54 4.62 -13.12
N VAL A 234 -10.65 4.82 -12.16
CA VAL A 234 -10.18 3.78 -11.23
C VAL A 234 -10.52 4.21 -9.81
N LEU A 235 -11.18 3.34 -9.07
CA LEU A 235 -11.38 3.45 -7.64
C LEU A 235 -10.59 2.35 -6.95
N LEU A 236 -9.61 2.75 -6.13
CA LEU A 236 -8.92 1.86 -5.22
C LEU A 236 -9.56 2.00 -3.83
N THR A 237 -9.67 0.90 -3.10
CA THR A 237 -10.12 0.91 -1.71
C THR A 237 -9.60 -0.32 -0.97
N SER A 238 -9.64 -0.27 0.35
CA SER A 238 -9.19 -1.33 1.25
C SER A 238 -10.38 -1.85 2.07
N PRO A 239 -11.10 -2.88 1.56
CA PRO A 239 -12.25 -3.43 2.26
C PRO A 239 -11.84 -4.18 3.53
N GLN A 240 -12.60 -3.94 4.61
CA GLN A 240 -12.57 -4.77 5.82
C GLN A 240 -13.52 -5.97 5.69
N ASP A 241 -13.21 -7.06 6.39
CA ASP A 241 -14.07 -8.25 6.51
C ASP A 241 -14.48 -8.85 5.15
N MET A 242 -13.53 -8.97 4.22
CA MET A 242 -13.75 -9.64 2.95
C MET A 242 -14.14 -11.10 3.17
N ILE A 243 -15.07 -11.59 2.36
CA ILE A 243 -15.37 -13.01 2.20
C ILE A 243 -14.55 -13.50 1.01
N PRO A 244 -13.88 -14.67 1.09
CA PRO A 244 -13.06 -15.15 -0.02
C PRO A 244 -13.93 -15.47 -1.25
N GLU A 245 -13.43 -15.06 -2.42
CA GLU A 245 -14.03 -15.38 -3.72
C GLU A 245 -12.95 -15.98 -4.63
N GLY A 246 -12.91 -17.32 -4.70
CA GLY A 246 -11.85 -18.03 -5.40
C GLY A 246 -10.46 -17.68 -4.86
N MET A 247 -9.55 -17.36 -5.79
CA MET A 247 -8.21 -16.83 -5.48
C MET A 247 -8.09 -15.34 -5.84
N GLU A 248 -9.19 -14.70 -6.26
CA GLU A 248 -9.20 -13.26 -6.56
C GLU A 248 -9.21 -12.45 -5.26
N TYR A 249 -10.03 -12.85 -4.29
CA TYR A 249 -10.12 -12.18 -3.00
C TYR A 249 -9.91 -13.16 -1.86
N HIS A 250 -9.02 -12.84 -0.95
CA HIS A 250 -8.82 -13.57 0.29
C HIS A 250 -9.76 -13.05 1.39
N ASN A 251 -10.00 -13.85 2.42
CA ASN A 251 -10.74 -13.41 3.60
C ASN A 251 -9.96 -12.39 4.43
N GLY A 252 -10.69 -11.57 5.21
CA GLY A 252 -10.14 -10.58 6.11
C GLY A 252 -10.01 -9.19 5.49
N ASN A 253 -8.97 -8.46 5.81
CA ASN A 253 -8.71 -7.13 5.26
C ASN A 253 -7.98 -7.25 3.92
N GLY A 254 -8.55 -6.65 2.87
CA GLY A 254 -8.10 -6.85 1.50
C GLY A 254 -7.88 -5.57 0.72
N THR A 255 -7.60 -5.73 -0.56
CA THR A 255 -7.43 -4.64 -1.53
C THR A 255 -8.41 -4.82 -2.68
N LEU A 256 -9.01 -3.75 -3.15
CA LEU A 256 -9.98 -3.74 -4.23
C LEU A 256 -9.70 -2.62 -5.21
N CYS A 257 -9.66 -2.96 -6.50
CA CYS A 257 -9.66 -2.03 -7.61
C CYS A 257 -10.95 -2.20 -8.40
N ILE A 258 -11.66 -1.10 -8.63
CA ILE A 258 -12.84 -1.03 -9.48
C ILE A 258 -12.51 -0.11 -10.65
N ILE A 259 -12.72 -0.60 -11.88
CA ILE A 259 -12.49 0.17 -13.10
C ILE A 259 -13.82 0.36 -13.81
N GLY A 260 -14.07 1.57 -14.33
CA GLY A 260 -15.31 1.87 -15.01
C GLY A 260 -15.31 3.24 -15.72
N ASP A 261 -16.49 3.73 -16.00
CA ASP A 261 -16.73 5.05 -16.58
C ASP A 261 -17.47 5.93 -15.57
N LEU A 262 -17.11 7.21 -15.48
CA LEU A 262 -17.85 8.16 -14.65
C LEU A 262 -19.08 8.66 -15.42
N ASP A 263 -20.26 8.52 -14.84
CA ASP A 263 -21.48 9.15 -15.34
C ASP A 263 -21.42 10.66 -15.04
N SER A 264 -21.38 11.49 -16.09
CA SER A 264 -21.24 12.94 -15.95
C SER A 264 -22.48 13.66 -15.41
N GLU A 265 -23.66 13.02 -15.45
CA GLU A 265 -24.91 13.60 -14.95
C GLU A 265 -25.15 13.27 -13.48
N THR A 266 -24.92 12.01 -13.11
CA THR A 266 -25.14 11.51 -11.74
C THR A 266 -23.92 11.55 -10.87
N HIS A 267 -22.74 11.71 -11.44
CA HIS A 267 -21.43 11.61 -10.79
C HIS A 267 -21.27 10.27 -10.04
N THR A 268 -21.71 9.17 -10.66
CA THR A 268 -21.56 7.80 -10.13
C THR A 268 -20.61 7.00 -11.01
N LEU A 269 -19.87 6.07 -10.42
CA LEU A 269 -18.99 5.16 -11.15
C LEU A 269 -19.83 4.03 -11.76
N LYS A 270 -19.85 3.94 -13.09
CA LYS A 270 -20.39 2.81 -13.85
C LYS A 270 -19.34 1.71 -13.88
N GLU A 271 -19.39 0.83 -12.93
CA GLU A 271 -18.42 -0.23 -12.70
C GLU A 271 -18.40 -1.25 -13.85
N GLN A 272 -17.21 -1.61 -14.35
CA GLN A 272 -17.02 -2.54 -15.48
C GLN A 272 -16.19 -3.76 -15.11
N SER A 273 -15.15 -3.58 -14.31
CA SER A 273 -14.30 -4.67 -13.85
C SER A 273 -13.83 -4.46 -12.41
N TYR A 274 -13.45 -5.58 -11.79
CA TYR A 274 -13.01 -5.66 -10.40
C TYR A 274 -11.80 -6.57 -10.32
N GLN A 275 -10.83 -6.24 -9.48
CA GLN A 275 -9.68 -7.08 -9.17
C GLN A 275 -9.07 -6.73 -7.82
N SER A 276 -8.32 -7.67 -7.23
CA SER A 276 -7.40 -7.34 -6.15
C SER A 276 -6.30 -6.42 -6.67
N VAL A 277 -5.85 -5.46 -5.84
CA VAL A 277 -4.68 -4.65 -6.16
C VAL A 277 -3.41 -5.45 -5.89
N ASP A 278 -3.38 -6.21 -4.81
CA ASP A 278 -2.26 -7.08 -4.45
C ASP A 278 -2.78 -8.43 -3.97
N TYR A 279 -2.23 -9.51 -4.50
CA TYR A 279 -2.59 -10.89 -4.19
C TYR A 279 -1.70 -11.52 -3.12
N GLY A 280 -0.77 -10.74 -2.57
CA GLY A 280 0.18 -11.18 -1.55
C GLY A 280 -0.40 -11.19 -0.14
N ILE A 281 0.52 -11.22 0.82
CA ILE A 281 0.19 -11.36 2.24
C ILE A 281 -0.01 -9.99 2.89
N ASP A 282 0.83 -9.02 2.51
CA ASP A 282 0.95 -7.74 3.21
C ASP A 282 0.81 -6.57 2.22
N CYS A 283 -0.42 -6.08 2.05
CA CYS A 283 -0.73 -4.87 1.31
C CYS A 283 -2.10 -4.34 1.74
N TYR A 284 -2.17 -3.05 2.06
CA TYR A 284 -3.39 -2.37 2.48
C TYR A 284 -3.28 -0.85 2.27
N ALA A 285 -4.40 -0.12 2.33
CA ALA A 285 -4.46 1.34 2.38
C ALA A 285 -3.67 2.05 1.26
N MET A 286 -3.89 1.65 -0.01
CA MET A 286 -3.21 2.24 -1.15
C MET A 286 -3.52 3.73 -1.29
N GLN A 287 -2.50 4.53 -1.64
CA GLN A 287 -2.67 5.93 -2.01
C GLN A 287 -1.84 6.28 -3.25
N THR A 288 -2.40 7.12 -4.13
CA THR A 288 -1.73 7.52 -5.38
C THR A 288 -1.42 9.01 -5.44
N LEU A 289 -0.46 9.35 -6.29
CA LEU A 289 -0.22 10.72 -6.77
C LEU A 289 -0.14 10.73 -8.29
N LEU A 290 -0.39 11.90 -8.89
CA LEU A 290 -0.02 12.20 -10.27
C LEU A 290 1.36 12.89 -10.24
N ALA A 291 2.36 12.21 -10.80
CA ALA A 291 3.71 12.75 -10.88
C ALA A 291 3.81 13.88 -11.93
N PRO A 292 4.79 14.78 -11.82
CA PRO A 292 4.95 15.88 -12.77
C PRO A 292 5.16 15.47 -14.23
N ASP A 293 5.64 14.26 -14.46
CA ASP A 293 5.81 13.64 -15.79
C ASP A 293 4.57 12.90 -16.31
N GLY A 294 3.46 13.00 -15.60
CA GLY A 294 2.16 12.43 -15.98
C GLY A 294 1.93 10.98 -15.56
N ARG A 295 2.91 10.33 -14.87
CA ARG A 295 2.70 8.99 -14.34
C ARG A 295 1.76 9.00 -13.12
N LYS A 296 0.90 8.01 -13.03
CA LYS A 296 0.15 7.70 -11.81
C LYS A 296 0.99 6.75 -10.96
N ILE A 297 1.41 7.20 -9.80
CA ILE A 297 2.27 6.46 -8.87
C ILE A 297 1.46 6.07 -7.64
N MET A 298 1.51 4.81 -7.24
CA MET A 298 0.85 4.27 -6.05
C MET A 298 1.89 3.82 -5.02
N ILE A 299 1.56 4.01 -3.75
CA ILE A 299 2.24 3.40 -2.60
C ILE A 299 1.20 2.80 -1.67
N ALA A 300 1.57 1.77 -0.90
CA ALA A 300 0.66 1.08 0.01
C ALA A 300 1.35 0.81 1.35
N TRP A 301 0.60 0.61 2.40
CA TRP A 301 1.09 0.01 3.63
C TRP A 301 1.41 -1.46 3.38
N MET A 302 2.70 -1.82 3.45
CA MET A 302 3.15 -3.21 3.29
C MET A 302 3.01 -3.93 4.63
N GLN A 303 1.80 -4.15 5.00
CA GLN A 303 1.31 -4.88 6.15
C GLN A 303 -0.19 -5.12 5.95
N ASN A 304 -0.81 -5.84 6.87
CA ASN A 304 -2.24 -6.03 6.90
C ASN A 304 -2.71 -6.12 8.35
N TRP A 305 -3.92 -5.68 8.67
CA TRP A 305 -4.47 -5.80 10.03
C TRP A 305 -4.52 -7.25 10.54
N ASP A 306 -4.65 -8.22 9.62
CA ASP A 306 -4.68 -9.66 9.95
C ASP A 306 -3.28 -10.25 10.16
N THR A 307 -2.20 -9.51 9.83
CA THR A 307 -0.80 -9.99 9.89
C THR A 307 0.06 -9.28 10.93
N LEU A 308 -0.54 -8.49 11.83
CA LEU A 308 0.18 -7.71 12.85
C LEU A 308 1.06 -8.55 13.79
N ALA A 309 0.75 -9.83 13.95
CA ALA A 309 1.54 -10.74 14.75
C ALA A 309 2.89 -11.11 14.11
N TYR A 310 3.03 -10.94 12.79
CA TYR A 310 4.28 -11.15 12.06
C TYR A 310 5.17 -9.92 12.19
N ARG A 311 6.02 -9.90 13.21
CA ARG A 311 6.89 -8.77 13.57
C ARG A 311 8.23 -9.21 14.14
N ARG A 312 9.22 -8.34 14.03
CA ARG A 312 10.52 -8.53 14.69
C ARG A 312 10.38 -8.30 16.18
N ASN A 313 10.94 -9.21 16.98
CA ASN A 313 11.07 -9.01 18.41
C ASN A 313 12.03 -7.83 18.69
N GLU A 314 11.74 -7.04 19.72
CA GLU A 314 12.57 -5.92 20.19
C GLU A 314 12.85 -4.80 19.14
N SER A 315 12.13 -4.79 18.02
CA SER A 315 12.26 -3.70 17.03
C SER A 315 11.74 -2.38 17.61
N LYS A 316 12.48 -1.30 17.36
CA LYS A 316 12.05 0.06 17.71
C LYS A 316 11.11 0.68 16.67
N TRP A 317 10.82 -0.02 15.59
CA TRP A 317 9.89 0.38 14.54
C TRP A 317 9.05 -0.80 14.07
N PHE A 318 7.87 -0.51 13.56
CA PHE A 318 6.96 -1.52 13.01
C PHE A 318 6.31 -1.03 11.73
N ALA A 319 6.27 -1.93 10.74
CA ALA A 319 5.75 -1.81 9.40
C ALA A 319 6.60 -0.93 8.46
N GLN A 320 6.28 -1.03 7.19
CA GLN A 320 6.94 -0.32 6.09
C GLN A 320 5.95 -0.04 4.97
N MET A 321 6.27 0.91 4.09
CA MET A 321 5.54 1.11 2.84
C MET A 321 6.03 0.13 1.76
N SER A 322 5.20 -0.13 0.74
CA SER A 322 5.62 -0.82 -0.48
C SER A 322 6.59 0.04 -1.29
N LEU A 323 7.23 -0.54 -2.29
CA LEU A 323 7.82 0.28 -3.37
C LEU A 323 6.74 1.16 -3.99
N PRO A 324 7.07 2.39 -4.38
CA PRO A 324 6.24 3.15 -5.30
C PRO A 324 6.10 2.39 -6.63
N ARG A 325 4.86 2.32 -7.16
CA ARG A 325 4.51 1.55 -8.36
C ARG A 325 3.88 2.45 -9.41
N GLU A 326 4.34 2.37 -10.66
CA GLU A 326 3.70 3.00 -11.80
C GLU A 326 2.46 2.19 -12.21
N LEU A 327 1.33 2.87 -12.37
CA LEU A 327 0.05 2.27 -12.73
C LEU A 327 -0.27 2.50 -14.21
N SER A 328 -0.93 1.51 -14.81
CA SER A 328 -1.60 1.65 -16.12
C SER A 328 -2.84 0.77 -16.18
N VAL A 329 -3.80 1.13 -17.05
CA VAL A 329 -4.98 0.30 -17.34
C VAL A 329 -4.86 -0.28 -18.73
N LYS A 330 -4.91 -1.61 -18.84
CA LYS A 330 -4.88 -2.33 -20.11
C LYS A 330 -5.95 -3.40 -20.12
N ASN A 331 -6.79 -3.44 -21.15
CA ASN A 331 -7.85 -4.46 -21.30
C ASN A 331 -8.78 -4.56 -20.08
N GLY A 332 -9.10 -3.41 -19.44
CA GLY A 332 -9.95 -3.38 -18.24
C GLY A 332 -9.30 -3.92 -16.97
N ARG A 333 -7.98 -4.05 -16.92
CA ARG A 333 -7.20 -4.46 -15.74
C ARG A 333 -6.17 -3.40 -15.36
N LEU A 334 -5.92 -3.26 -14.07
CA LEU A 334 -4.85 -2.45 -13.51
C LEU A 334 -3.53 -3.23 -13.57
N TYR A 335 -2.54 -2.63 -14.23
CA TYR A 335 -1.15 -3.12 -14.27
C TYR A 335 -0.30 -2.26 -13.34
N GLN A 336 0.69 -2.88 -12.71
CA GLN A 336 1.59 -2.23 -11.76
C GLN A 336 3.03 -2.69 -12.03
N VAL A 337 3.94 -1.73 -12.14
CA VAL A 337 5.37 -2.02 -12.23
C VAL A 337 6.13 -1.16 -11.21
N PRO A 338 7.30 -1.58 -10.72
CA PRO A 338 8.14 -0.72 -9.89
C PRO A 338 8.42 0.59 -10.61
N VAL A 339 8.51 1.70 -9.86
CA VAL A 339 8.94 2.97 -10.48
C VAL A 339 10.26 2.80 -11.20
N ARG A 340 10.35 3.41 -12.39
CA ARG A 340 11.53 3.28 -13.27
C ARG A 340 12.83 3.78 -12.65
N GLU A 341 12.74 4.64 -11.66
CA GLU A 341 13.86 5.13 -10.88
C GLU A 341 14.64 3.99 -10.19
N LEU A 342 13.98 2.87 -9.89
CA LEU A 342 14.61 1.67 -9.31
C LEU A 342 15.75 1.14 -10.19
N ASP A 343 15.65 1.30 -11.50
CA ASP A 343 16.69 0.83 -12.43
C ASP A 343 18.02 1.57 -12.22
N SER A 344 18.00 2.78 -11.63
CA SER A 344 19.21 3.53 -11.29
C SER A 344 20.01 2.93 -10.13
N MET A 345 19.36 2.11 -9.29
CA MET A 345 20.00 1.39 -8.19
C MET A 345 20.62 0.06 -8.62
N ARG A 346 20.40 -0.37 -9.87
CA ARG A 346 20.88 -1.66 -10.39
C ARG A 346 22.39 -1.66 -10.57
N ALA A 347 23.06 -2.61 -9.92
CA ALA A 347 24.50 -2.85 -10.02
C ALA A 347 24.78 -4.35 -10.21
N ASN A 348 26.02 -4.72 -10.53
CA ASN A 348 26.51 -6.10 -10.54
C ASN A 348 25.59 -7.08 -11.27
N LYS A 349 25.26 -6.79 -12.54
CA LYS A 349 24.41 -7.69 -13.36
C LYS A 349 25.00 -9.07 -13.47
N VAL A 350 24.19 -10.10 -13.16
CA VAL A 350 24.48 -11.52 -13.44
C VAL A 350 23.36 -12.07 -14.32
N GLU A 351 23.73 -12.80 -15.36
CA GLU A 351 22.74 -13.27 -16.34
C GLU A 351 23.01 -14.72 -16.73
N TYR A 352 21.96 -15.53 -16.71
CA TYR A 352 21.93 -16.90 -17.20
C TYR A 352 20.80 -17.03 -18.20
N ARG A 353 21.06 -17.71 -19.32
CA ARG A 353 20.08 -17.96 -20.39
C ARG A 353 19.95 -19.44 -20.64
N ASP A 354 18.74 -19.87 -20.99
CA ASP A 354 18.43 -21.23 -21.39
C ASP A 354 18.87 -22.33 -20.40
N VAL A 355 18.86 -22.04 -19.11
CA VAL A 355 19.23 -23.02 -18.08
C VAL A 355 18.15 -24.09 -17.97
N VAL A 356 18.48 -25.33 -18.27
CA VAL A 356 17.56 -26.46 -18.15
C VAL A 356 17.69 -27.11 -16.78
N ILE A 357 16.54 -27.18 -16.06
CA ILE A 357 16.43 -27.85 -14.78
C ILE A 357 15.44 -28.99 -14.90
N LYS A 358 15.85 -30.19 -14.46
CA LYS A 358 15.04 -31.40 -14.57
C LYS A 358 15.06 -32.20 -13.27
N ASP A 359 13.88 -32.32 -12.64
CA ASP A 359 13.65 -33.12 -11.43
C ASP A 359 14.69 -32.91 -10.32
N THR A 360 15.12 -31.66 -10.10
CA THR A 360 16.17 -31.31 -9.12
C THR A 360 16.03 -29.90 -8.58
N ARG A 361 16.84 -29.59 -7.56
CA ARG A 361 17.10 -28.25 -7.07
C ARG A 361 18.52 -27.82 -7.49
N ILE A 362 18.67 -26.59 -7.92
CA ILE A 362 19.96 -25.97 -8.24
C ILE A 362 20.09 -24.60 -7.61
N THR A 363 21.33 -24.19 -7.42
CA THR A 363 21.75 -22.80 -7.25
C THR A 363 22.54 -22.37 -8.47
N LEU A 364 22.53 -21.09 -8.77
CA LEU A 364 23.37 -20.48 -9.82
C LEU A 364 24.39 -19.56 -9.17
N ASP A 365 25.63 -19.60 -9.65
CA ASP A 365 26.69 -18.80 -9.09
C ASP A 365 26.34 -17.31 -9.10
N GLN A 366 26.60 -16.57 -7.99
CA GLN A 366 26.27 -15.17 -7.79
C GLN A 366 24.76 -14.81 -7.86
N ILE A 367 23.87 -15.77 -7.98
CA ILE A 367 22.41 -15.56 -7.81
C ILE A 367 22.08 -15.75 -6.33
N GLU A 368 22.30 -14.70 -5.56
CA GLU A 368 22.06 -14.62 -4.13
C GLU A 368 21.87 -13.17 -3.69
N GLY A 369 21.38 -12.91 -2.50
CA GLY A 369 21.28 -11.56 -1.92
C GLY A 369 19.96 -11.31 -1.19
N ARG A 370 19.93 -10.20 -0.45
CA ARG A 370 18.74 -9.71 0.29
C ARG A 370 18.22 -8.38 -0.27
N THR A 371 19.02 -7.68 -1.07
CA THR A 371 18.64 -6.44 -1.77
C THR A 371 18.93 -6.65 -3.24
N VAL A 372 17.98 -7.27 -3.94
CA VAL A 372 18.14 -7.69 -5.34
C VAL A 372 16.90 -7.43 -6.17
N ASP A 373 17.12 -7.18 -7.45
CA ASP A 373 16.12 -7.17 -8.50
C ASP A 373 16.37 -8.39 -9.39
N LEU A 374 15.45 -9.34 -9.35
CA LEU A 374 15.56 -10.63 -10.01
C LEU A 374 14.48 -10.76 -11.08
N GLU A 375 14.89 -10.84 -12.34
CA GLU A 375 14.02 -11.08 -13.48
C GLU A 375 14.10 -12.56 -13.89
N LEU A 376 12.96 -13.23 -13.98
CA LEU A 376 12.85 -14.64 -14.33
C LEU A 376 11.88 -14.82 -15.48
N VAL A 377 12.26 -15.67 -16.45
CA VAL A 377 11.34 -16.20 -17.45
C VAL A 377 11.40 -17.72 -17.38
N ILE A 378 10.26 -18.36 -17.13
CA ILE A 378 10.14 -19.79 -16.89
C ILE A 378 9.29 -20.40 -18.01
N ARG A 379 9.83 -21.42 -18.70
CA ARG A 379 9.16 -22.11 -19.80
C ARG A 379 9.27 -23.63 -19.64
N PRO A 380 8.28 -24.42 -20.05
CA PRO A 380 8.45 -25.87 -20.17
C PRO A 380 9.54 -26.19 -21.22
N VAL A 381 10.31 -27.24 -20.99
CA VAL A 381 11.26 -27.75 -22.01
C VAL A 381 10.50 -28.30 -23.21
N ASP A 382 9.38 -28.95 -22.96
CA ASP A 382 8.45 -29.48 -23.96
C ASP A 382 7.09 -28.81 -23.79
N LYS A 383 6.62 -28.10 -24.80
CA LYS A 383 5.34 -27.35 -24.73
C LYS A 383 4.12 -28.26 -24.58
N ASP A 384 4.23 -29.51 -25.05
CA ASP A 384 3.15 -30.51 -24.97
C ASP A 384 3.18 -31.26 -23.62
N LYS A 385 4.21 -31.03 -22.80
CA LYS A 385 4.40 -31.68 -21.51
C LYS A 385 4.81 -30.68 -20.44
N LEU A 386 3.83 -30.07 -19.78
CA LEU A 386 4.08 -29.16 -18.68
C LEU A 386 4.77 -29.83 -17.49
N TYR A 387 5.62 -29.10 -16.82
CA TYR A 387 6.17 -29.51 -15.52
C TYR A 387 5.06 -29.46 -14.44
N LYS A 388 5.23 -30.21 -13.37
CA LYS A 388 4.23 -30.24 -12.27
C LYS A 388 4.38 -29.05 -11.33
N LYS A 389 5.64 -28.62 -11.09
CA LYS A 389 5.94 -27.57 -10.12
C LYS A 389 7.27 -26.92 -10.46
N PHE A 390 7.31 -25.59 -10.42
CA PHE A 390 8.50 -24.76 -10.29
C PHE A 390 8.49 -24.05 -8.94
N GLU A 391 9.63 -23.93 -8.29
CA GLU A 391 9.76 -23.28 -7.00
C GLU A 391 11.03 -22.42 -6.98
N LEU A 392 10.87 -21.13 -6.71
CA LEU A 392 11.93 -20.18 -6.34
C LEU A 392 11.98 -20.11 -4.83
N CYS A 393 13.12 -20.50 -4.24
CA CYS A 393 13.40 -20.24 -2.83
C CYS A 393 14.28 -19.00 -2.70
N PHE A 394 14.01 -18.18 -1.71
CA PHE A 394 14.76 -16.95 -1.43
C PHE A 394 14.79 -16.66 0.09
N ALA A 395 15.63 -15.73 0.51
CA ALA A 395 15.94 -15.53 1.92
C ALA A 395 16.26 -16.87 2.59
N GLU A 396 17.12 -17.66 1.92
CA GLU A 396 17.41 -19.06 2.25
C GLU A 396 18.76 -19.19 2.97
N ASN A 397 18.76 -19.97 4.04
CA ASN A 397 19.95 -20.51 4.70
C ASN A 397 19.69 -21.98 5.09
N GLU A 398 20.53 -22.57 5.93
CA GLU A 398 20.37 -23.96 6.37
C GLU A 398 19.06 -24.23 7.13
N LYS A 399 18.45 -23.19 7.75
CA LYS A 399 17.28 -23.33 8.63
C LYS A 399 16.01 -22.77 8.03
N TYR A 400 16.11 -21.64 7.33
CA TYR A 400 14.96 -20.81 6.93
C TYR A 400 14.93 -20.56 5.45
N HIS A 401 13.74 -20.35 4.91
CA HIS A 401 13.51 -19.92 3.54
C HIS A 401 12.08 -19.40 3.36
N SER A 402 11.87 -18.65 2.31
CA SER A 402 10.56 -18.31 1.74
C SER A 402 10.49 -18.82 0.30
N THR A 403 9.29 -19.08 -0.21
CA THR A 403 9.12 -19.67 -1.55
C THR A 403 8.08 -18.96 -2.38
N LEU A 404 8.35 -18.91 -3.70
CA LEU A 404 7.33 -18.75 -4.75
C LEU A 404 7.19 -20.06 -5.47
N ARG A 405 5.97 -20.61 -5.51
CA ARG A 405 5.68 -21.91 -6.15
C ARG A 405 4.63 -21.74 -7.24
N PHE A 406 4.98 -22.14 -8.44
CA PHE A 406 4.06 -22.18 -9.58
C PHE A 406 3.67 -23.60 -9.96
N ARG A 407 2.37 -23.82 -10.12
CA ARG A 407 1.77 -25.08 -10.64
C ARG A 407 1.06 -24.77 -11.95
N PRO A 408 1.65 -25.07 -13.10
CA PRO A 408 1.12 -24.66 -14.40
C PRO A 408 -0.18 -25.36 -14.80
N ASP A 409 -0.41 -26.58 -14.33
CA ASP A 409 -1.67 -27.35 -14.55
C ASP A 409 -2.88 -26.72 -13.84
N GLU A 410 -2.65 -25.99 -12.76
CA GLU A 410 -3.66 -25.23 -12.02
C GLU A 410 -3.63 -23.73 -12.34
N SER A 411 -2.60 -23.26 -13.05
CA SER A 411 -2.28 -21.83 -13.26
C SER A 411 -2.13 -21.05 -11.95
N VAL A 412 -1.62 -21.68 -10.89
CA VAL A 412 -1.55 -21.09 -9.54
C VAL A 412 -0.14 -20.72 -9.16
N LEU A 413 0.06 -19.47 -8.80
CA LEU A 413 1.27 -18.98 -8.12
C LEU A 413 0.98 -18.79 -6.63
N LYS A 414 1.89 -19.31 -5.79
CA LYS A 414 1.82 -19.26 -4.34
C LYS A 414 3.06 -18.59 -3.77
N ILE A 415 2.86 -17.61 -2.88
CA ILE A 415 3.89 -17.15 -1.97
C ILE A 415 3.71 -17.82 -0.60
N ASP A 416 4.82 -18.30 0.00
CA ASP A 416 4.80 -19.02 1.27
C ASP A 416 6.03 -18.63 2.11
N ARG A 417 5.78 -18.07 3.30
CA ARG A 417 6.78 -17.70 4.31
C ARG A 417 6.69 -18.55 5.59
N SER A 418 6.07 -19.74 5.50
CA SER A 418 5.90 -20.65 6.66
C SER A 418 7.23 -21.01 7.32
N PHE A 419 8.30 -21.07 6.54
CA PHE A 419 9.65 -21.44 7.01
C PHE A 419 10.60 -20.23 7.11
N SER A 420 10.07 -19.01 7.22
CA SER A 420 10.87 -17.78 7.30
C SER A 420 11.51 -17.50 8.65
N GLY A 421 11.30 -18.37 9.65
CA GLY A 421 11.84 -18.21 11.01
C GLY A 421 10.94 -17.44 11.97
N SER A 422 9.72 -17.09 11.59
CA SER A 422 8.77 -16.41 12.46
C SER A 422 8.12 -17.38 13.46
N GLU A 423 8.05 -16.98 14.72
CA GLU A 423 7.38 -17.73 15.78
C GLU A 423 5.85 -17.56 15.79
N ARG A 424 5.34 -16.49 15.16
CA ARG A 424 3.93 -16.10 15.22
C ARG A 424 3.45 -15.56 13.87
N ALA A 425 3.13 -16.45 12.94
CA ALA A 425 2.47 -16.08 11.71
C ALA A 425 1.16 -16.83 11.57
N VAL A 426 0.01 -16.14 11.66
CA VAL A 426 -1.31 -16.74 11.39
C VAL A 426 -1.52 -16.79 9.88
N VAL A 427 -1.24 -15.70 9.17
CA VAL A 427 -1.27 -15.65 7.70
C VAL A 427 0.16 -15.72 7.19
N HIS A 428 0.52 -16.84 6.58
CA HIS A 428 1.89 -17.09 6.11
C HIS A 428 1.96 -17.50 4.63
N GLN A 429 0.84 -17.62 3.96
CA GLN A 429 0.78 -17.97 2.53
C GLN A 429 -0.43 -17.34 1.85
N ARG A 430 -0.29 -17.05 0.54
CA ARG A 430 -1.36 -16.60 -0.36
C ARG A 430 -1.14 -17.19 -1.74
N GLU A 431 -2.22 -17.39 -2.47
CA GLU A 431 -2.22 -17.91 -3.83
C GLU A 431 -3.03 -16.98 -4.75
N CYS A 432 -2.64 -16.91 -6.02
CA CYS A 432 -3.44 -16.28 -7.06
C CYS A 432 -3.48 -17.15 -8.31
N LEU A 433 -4.56 -17.02 -9.08
CA LEU A 433 -4.58 -17.54 -10.45
C LEU A 433 -3.75 -16.60 -11.32
N VAL A 434 -2.76 -17.16 -12.00
CA VAL A 434 -1.96 -16.43 -12.97
C VAL A 434 -2.71 -16.38 -14.30
N ASN A 435 -2.92 -15.17 -14.82
CA ASN A 435 -3.53 -14.99 -16.12
C ASN A 435 -2.53 -15.32 -17.24
N GLY A 436 -3.04 -15.75 -18.39
CA GLY A 436 -2.25 -15.98 -19.60
C GLY A 436 -1.91 -17.42 -19.90
N ASP A 437 -0.96 -17.62 -20.81
CA ASP A 437 -0.53 -18.94 -21.28
C ASP A 437 0.50 -19.54 -20.32
N CYS A 438 0.23 -20.73 -19.77
CA CYS A 438 1.14 -21.47 -18.89
C CYS A 438 2.47 -21.90 -19.56
N ASN A 439 2.64 -21.65 -20.85
CA ASN A 439 3.90 -21.92 -21.57
C ASN A 439 5.02 -20.91 -21.27
N GLU A 440 4.69 -19.76 -20.70
CA GLU A 440 5.68 -18.78 -20.25
C GLU A 440 5.16 -18.06 -19.01
N LEU A 441 5.95 -18.07 -17.94
CA LEU A 441 5.72 -17.25 -16.75
C LEU A 441 6.87 -16.27 -16.61
N LYS A 442 6.56 -14.99 -16.52
CA LYS A 442 7.53 -13.91 -16.22
C LYS A 442 7.34 -13.44 -14.80
N LEU A 443 8.43 -13.36 -14.07
CA LEU A 443 8.45 -12.82 -12.72
C LEU A 443 9.56 -11.77 -12.61
N ARG A 444 9.23 -10.59 -12.04
CA ARG A 444 10.23 -9.68 -11.51
C ARG A 444 10.07 -9.66 -9.99
N VAL A 445 11.09 -10.09 -9.27
CA VAL A 445 11.09 -10.24 -7.82
C VAL A 445 12.05 -9.21 -7.23
N ILE A 446 11.51 -8.25 -6.50
CA ILE A 446 12.29 -7.24 -5.79
C ILE A 446 12.39 -7.67 -4.33
N LEU A 447 13.60 -7.94 -3.88
CA LEU A 447 13.87 -8.23 -2.47
C LEU A 447 14.54 -7.01 -1.83
N ASP A 448 14.04 -6.64 -0.67
CA ASP A 448 14.74 -5.79 0.28
C ASP A 448 14.94 -6.56 1.59
N ARG A 449 15.70 -6.03 2.50
CA ARG A 449 16.08 -6.69 3.75
C ARG A 449 14.89 -7.34 4.48
N PHE A 450 13.70 -6.74 4.38
CA PHE A 450 12.52 -7.17 5.13
C PHE A 450 11.27 -7.38 4.25
N SER A 451 11.43 -7.49 2.94
CA SER A 451 10.29 -7.64 2.03
C SER A 451 10.62 -8.37 0.74
N ALA A 452 9.55 -8.85 0.10
CA ALA A 452 9.56 -9.34 -1.26
C ALA A 452 8.32 -8.77 -1.99
N GLU A 453 8.54 -8.16 -3.16
CA GLU A 453 7.48 -7.75 -4.08
C GLU A 453 7.65 -8.46 -5.41
N ILE A 454 6.62 -9.16 -5.85
CA ILE A 454 6.63 -10.02 -7.02
C ILE A 454 5.67 -9.48 -8.06
N PHE A 455 6.20 -9.04 -9.19
CA PHE A 455 5.45 -8.55 -10.33
C PHE A 455 5.37 -9.68 -11.36
N ILE A 456 4.13 -10.09 -11.70
CA ILE A 456 3.82 -11.26 -12.51
C ILE A 456 3.39 -10.77 -13.88
N ASN A 457 3.93 -11.38 -14.95
CA ASN A 457 3.57 -11.13 -16.35
C ASN A 457 3.52 -9.63 -16.68
N ASP A 458 4.69 -8.97 -16.52
CA ASP A 458 4.86 -7.54 -16.78
C ASP A 458 3.94 -6.64 -15.91
N GLY A 459 3.59 -7.09 -14.72
CA GLY A 459 2.82 -6.34 -13.72
C GLY A 459 1.32 -6.49 -13.81
N GLU A 460 0.79 -7.49 -14.52
CA GLU A 460 -0.65 -7.76 -14.54
C GLU A 460 -1.21 -8.14 -13.17
N GLN A 461 -0.37 -8.79 -12.34
CA GLN A 461 -0.67 -9.11 -10.95
C GLN A 461 0.56 -8.85 -10.10
N VAL A 462 0.35 -8.57 -8.82
CA VAL A 462 1.45 -8.33 -7.87
C VAL A 462 1.16 -9.08 -6.57
N MET A 463 2.22 -9.61 -5.94
CA MET A 463 2.16 -10.20 -4.61
C MET A 463 3.22 -9.56 -3.72
N SER A 464 2.82 -9.04 -2.57
CA SER A 464 3.72 -8.43 -1.58
C SER A 464 3.75 -9.20 -0.28
N ALA A 465 4.92 -9.31 0.32
CA ALA A 465 5.08 -9.93 1.63
C ALA A 465 6.24 -9.32 2.41
N VAL A 466 6.02 -9.11 3.70
CA VAL A 466 7.09 -8.86 4.67
C VAL A 466 7.84 -10.18 4.92
N ILE A 467 9.17 -10.13 4.89
CA ILE A 467 10.07 -11.28 5.08
C ILE A 467 11.06 -10.94 6.18
N LEU A 468 10.87 -11.50 7.37
CA LEU A 468 11.65 -11.17 8.57
C LEU A 468 12.78 -12.16 8.86
N THR A 469 13.12 -13.04 7.90
CA THR A 469 14.25 -13.97 8.02
C THR A 469 15.55 -13.21 8.30
N GLU A 470 16.44 -13.81 9.06
CA GLU A 470 17.76 -13.26 9.38
C GLU A 470 18.53 -12.81 8.13
N GLN A 471 19.30 -11.72 8.25
CA GLN A 471 19.93 -11.06 7.09
C GLN A 471 21.07 -11.86 6.44
N ASP A 472 21.60 -12.88 7.13
CA ASP A 472 22.57 -13.82 6.60
C ASP A 472 21.97 -14.88 5.67
N ALA A 473 20.64 -15.05 5.68
CA ALA A 473 19.90 -15.91 4.77
C ALA A 473 19.84 -15.26 3.37
N LYS A 474 20.92 -15.36 2.61
CA LYS A 474 21.09 -14.73 1.28
C LYS A 474 20.83 -15.67 0.11
N GLY A 475 20.63 -16.96 0.38
CA GLY A 475 20.49 -17.99 -0.66
C GLY A 475 19.25 -17.76 -1.54
N ILE A 476 19.45 -18.04 -2.82
CA ILE A 476 18.39 -18.15 -3.83
C ILE A 476 18.60 -19.46 -4.58
N SER A 477 17.56 -20.30 -4.64
CA SER A 477 17.61 -21.58 -5.34
C SER A 477 16.34 -21.86 -6.15
N PHE A 478 16.46 -22.75 -7.13
CA PHE A 478 15.40 -23.11 -8.07
C PHE A 478 15.16 -24.61 -7.99
N ALA A 479 13.93 -25.04 -7.72
CA ALA A 479 13.56 -26.44 -7.65
C ALA A 479 12.43 -26.75 -8.64
N VAL A 480 12.51 -27.90 -9.29
CA VAL A 480 11.57 -28.32 -10.34
C VAL A 480 11.14 -29.75 -10.13
N ASN A 481 9.84 -30.02 -10.34
CA ASN A 481 9.31 -31.35 -10.57
C ASN A 481 8.82 -31.40 -12.03
N GLY A 482 9.53 -32.18 -12.87
CA GLY A 482 9.44 -32.15 -14.32
C GLY A 482 10.65 -31.46 -14.96
N ALA A 483 10.47 -30.78 -16.08
CA ALA A 483 11.56 -30.12 -16.80
C ALA A 483 11.17 -28.70 -17.24
N VAL A 484 11.99 -27.70 -16.85
CA VAL A 484 11.83 -26.30 -17.26
C VAL A 484 13.09 -25.77 -17.90
N ARG A 485 12.93 -24.70 -18.64
CA ARG A 485 13.99 -23.84 -19.15
C ARG A 485 13.79 -22.47 -18.53
N ILE A 486 14.81 -21.93 -17.89
CA ILE A 486 14.74 -20.60 -17.27
C ILE A 486 15.77 -19.64 -17.83
N ASP A 487 15.37 -18.39 -17.95
CA ASP A 487 16.26 -17.24 -18.07
C ASP A 487 16.25 -16.50 -16.73
N VAL A 488 17.42 -16.10 -16.25
CA VAL A 488 17.59 -15.40 -14.97
C VAL A 488 18.47 -14.19 -15.20
N VAL A 489 18.00 -13.02 -14.78
CA VAL A 489 18.82 -11.81 -14.68
C VAL A 489 18.68 -11.28 -13.27
N LYS A 490 19.81 -11.04 -12.61
CA LYS A 490 19.87 -10.50 -11.26
C LYS A 490 20.71 -9.25 -11.23
N TYR A 491 20.23 -8.26 -10.52
CA TYR A 491 21.00 -7.06 -10.16
C TYR A 491 21.04 -6.94 -8.64
N ASP A 492 22.15 -6.48 -8.09
CA ASP A 492 22.18 -5.93 -6.75
C ASP A 492 21.50 -4.55 -6.75
N LEU A 493 20.73 -4.24 -5.72
CA LEU A 493 20.18 -2.91 -5.49
C LEU A 493 21.00 -2.22 -4.39
N ALA A 494 21.66 -1.10 -4.73
CA ALA A 494 22.61 -0.40 -3.86
C ALA A 494 22.32 1.10 -3.81
#